data_60aaecce17ec323088903afb53db65d8
#
_entry.id   60aaecce17ec323088903afb53db65d8
#
_cell.length_a   1.000
_cell.length_b   1.000
_cell.length_c   1.000
_cell.angle_alpha   90.00
_cell.angle_beta   90.00
_cell.angle_gamma   90.00
#
_symmetry.space_group_name_H-M   'P 1'
#
loop_
_entity.id
_entity.type
_entity.pdbx_description
1 polymer ?
#
loop_
_entity_poly.entity_id
_entity_poly.type
_entity_poly.pdbx_seq_one_letter_code
_entity_poly.pdbx_strand_id
1 'polypeptide(L)'
;AKASLDRGINDASSEITIRGSKDAFNENFNTNLGLIRRRLRSENCFTESFFLGKESRTKTGIVYMKNIASLNTVNKVKSILKNIKIDGVIDSGMLKSYLEDDKNFLFPTVLMTERPDRVSQALLEGKVCIVVDNSPYVLITPSFFIDFLHTPDDYYQKAINVSFIRVIRLLAFIISIFTPAIYIALTTHNQEALPLSFLLN
;
A
#
# COMPACT_ATOMS: atom_id res chain seq x y z
N ALA A 1 18.91 15.56 -28.05
CA ALA A 1 17.72 16.11 -27.40
C ALA A 1 17.07 14.96 -26.61
N LYS A 2 17.13 14.97 -25.25
CA LYS A 2 16.29 14.12 -24.42
C LYS A 2 14.91 14.74 -24.46
N ALA A 3 14.03 14.21 -25.29
CA ALA A 3 12.60 14.45 -25.12
C ALA A 3 12.24 13.80 -23.76
N SER A 4 11.68 14.57 -22.83
CA SER A 4 11.16 14.00 -21.61
C SER A 4 9.89 13.24 -22.01
N LEU A 5 9.98 11.92 -22.00
CA LEU A 5 8.83 11.04 -22.18
C LEU A 5 7.96 10.97 -20.91
N ASP A 6 8.28 11.80 -19.93
CA ASP A 6 7.62 11.79 -18.64
C ASP A 6 6.22 12.40 -18.72
N ARG A 7 5.24 11.63 -18.29
CA ARG A 7 3.91 12.15 -17.99
C ARG A 7 4.01 13.10 -16.79
N GLY A 8 3.41 14.28 -16.90
CA GLY A 8 3.33 15.23 -15.78
C GLY A 8 2.69 14.64 -14.54
N ILE A 9 2.73 15.38 -13.42
CA ILE A 9 2.03 14.99 -12.20
C ILE A 9 0.53 15.09 -12.48
N ASN A 10 -0.16 13.96 -12.38
CA ASN A 10 -1.60 13.85 -12.59
C ASN A 10 -2.31 13.49 -11.27
N ASP A 11 -3.63 13.56 -11.31
CA ASP A 11 -4.47 13.12 -10.20
C ASP A 11 -4.42 11.58 -10.06
N ALA A 12 -4.56 11.10 -8.81
CA ALA A 12 -4.66 9.69 -8.51
C ALA A 12 -5.91 9.08 -9.16
N SER A 13 -5.73 8.03 -9.95
CA SER A 13 -6.81 7.40 -10.70
C SER A 13 -7.40 6.19 -9.99
N SER A 14 -6.59 5.43 -9.28
CA SER A 14 -7.02 4.21 -8.58
C SER A 14 -7.39 4.47 -7.10
N GLU A 15 -6.84 5.52 -6.49
CA GLU A 15 -7.10 5.88 -5.09
C GLU A 15 -7.76 7.28 -5.01
N ILE A 16 -9.01 7.39 -5.48
CA ILE A 16 -9.76 8.65 -5.49
C ILE A 16 -10.05 9.07 -4.05
N THR A 17 -9.78 10.35 -3.72
CA THR A 17 -10.11 10.95 -2.43
C THR A 17 -11.02 12.15 -2.59
N ILE A 18 -11.92 12.32 -1.63
CA ILE A 18 -12.82 13.48 -1.57
C ILE A 18 -12.07 14.67 -0.98
N ARG A 19 -11.18 14.42 -0.02
CA ARG A 19 -10.41 15.46 0.68
C ARG A 19 -8.93 15.09 0.68
N GLY A 20 -8.06 16.08 0.48
CA GLY A 20 -6.61 15.90 0.54
C GLY A 20 -5.90 16.16 -0.78
N SER A 21 -4.64 15.78 -0.82
CA SER A 21 -3.79 15.94 -2.01
C SER A 21 -4.25 14.99 -3.12
N LYS A 22 -4.37 15.51 -4.32
CA LYS A 22 -4.78 14.72 -5.49
C LYS A 22 -3.60 14.23 -6.32
N ASP A 23 -2.40 14.79 -6.10
CA ASP A 23 -1.22 14.42 -6.86
C ASP A 23 -0.87 12.94 -6.67
N ALA A 24 -0.54 12.27 -7.78
CA ALA A 24 -0.12 10.89 -7.84
C ALA A 24 1.35 10.77 -8.27
N PHE A 25 1.94 9.62 -7.96
CA PHE A 25 3.22 9.21 -8.53
C PHE A 25 3.09 8.96 -10.03
N ASN A 26 4.21 9.08 -10.72
CA ASN A 26 4.33 8.77 -12.15
C ASN A 26 5.39 7.69 -12.37
N GLU A 27 5.72 7.43 -13.63
CA GLU A 27 6.67 6.41 -14.02
C GLU A 27 8.13 6.82 -13.80
N ASN A 28 8.42 8.08 -13.45
CA ASN A 28 9.78 8.59 -13.27
C ASN A 28 10.22 8.49 -11.81
N PHE A 29 11.27 7.71 -11.58
CA PHE A 29 11.87 7.52 -10.25
C PHE A 29 12.24 8.83 -9.54
N ASN A 30 12.89 9.77 -10.26
CA ASN A 30 13.36 11.01 -9.65
C ASN A 30 12.21 11.96 -9.29
N THR A 31 11.18 12.01 -10.13
CA THR A 31 9.94 12.76 -9.86
C THR A 31 9.26 12.22 -8.62
N ASN A 32 9.13 10.90 -8.50
CA ASN A 32 8.52 10.24 -7.36
C ASN A 32 9.27 10.52 -6.05
N LEU A 33 10.61 10.44 -6.06
CA LEU A 33 11.42 10.85 -4.91
C LEU A 33 11.26 12.34 -4.58
N GLY A 34 11.16 13.19 -5.60
CA GLY A 34 10.90 14.63 -5.44
C GLY A 34 9.57 14.90 -4.73
N LEU A 35 8.52 14.16 -5.09
CA LEU A 35 7.20 14.25 -4.44
C LEU A 35 7.23 13.86 -2.96
N ILE A 36 7.97 12.81 -2.61
CA ILE A 36 8.17 12.38 -1.21
C ILE A 36 8.94 13.46 -0.45
N ARG A 37 10.08 13.92 -0.98
CA ARG A 37 10.94 14.92 -0.33
C ARG A 37 10.28 16.28 -0.21
N ARG A 38 9.37 16.65 -1.10
CA ARG A 38 8.59 17.89 -0.99
C ARG A 38 7.72 17.89 0.27
N ARG A 39 7.23 16.72 0.69
CA ARG A 39 6.42 16.56 1.91
C ARG A 39 7.27 16.33 3.16
N LEU A 40 8.32 15.53 3.04
CA LEU A 40 9.24 15.18 4.12
C LEU A 40 10.59 15.86 3.92
N ARG A 41 10.68 17.12 4.39
CA ARG A 41 11.89 17.96 4.25
C ARG A 41 12.93 17.69 5.33
N SER A 42 12.89 16.51 5.94
CA SER A 42 13.81 16.14 7.03
C SER A 42 15.09 15.52 6.45
N GLU A 43 16.23 15.86 7.03
CA GLU A 43 17.52 15.23 6.74
C GLU A 43 17.54 13.74 7.11
N ASN A 44 16.63 13.32 7.99
CA ASN A 44 16.47 11.91 8.38
C ASN A 44 15.74 11.06 7.32
N CYS A 45 15.22 11.67 6.24
CA CYS A 45 14.62 10.94 5.13
C CYS A 45 15.73 10.41 4.21
N PHE A 46 16.13 9.16 4.44
CA PHE A 46 17.17 8.49 3.68
C PHE A 46 16.63 7.78 2.46
N THR A 47 17.43 7.80 1.39
CA THR A 47 17.15 7.07 0.16
C THR A 47 18.39 6.30 -0.24
N GLU A 48 18.25 5.00 -0.45
CA GLU A 48 19.30 4.14 -1.01
C GLU A 48 18.82 3.58 -2.33
N SER A 49 19.64 3.71 -3.38
CA SER A 49 19.28 3.26 -4.73
C SER A 49 20.02 1.99 -5.10
N PHE A 50 19.33 1.11 -5.80
CA PHE A 50 19.81 -0.15 -6.33
C PHE A 50 19.43 -0.26 -7.80
N PHE A 51 20.13 -1.09 -8.55
CA PHE A 51 19.72 -1.49 -9.90
C PHE A 51 19.35 -2.97 -9.87
N LEU A 52 18.11 -3.28 -10.23
CA LEU A 52 17.56 -4.62 -10.23
C LEU A 52 17.34 -5.11 -11.66
N GLY A 53 17.49 -6.44 -11.84
CA GLY A 53 17.41 -7.06 -13.16
C GLY A 53 18.75 -7.03 -13.90
N LYS A 54 19.14 -8.16 -14.50
CA LYS A 54 20.37 -8.26 -15.28
C LYS A 54 20.29 -7.43 -16.56
N GLU A 55 19.19 -7.55 -17.27
CA GLU A 55 18.96 -6.91 -18.56
C GLU A 55 18.26 -5.54 -18.41
N SER A 56 17.20 -5.46 -17.58
CA SER A 56 16.44 -4.20 -17.44
C SER A 56 17.19 -3.12 -16.67
N ARG A 57 18.06 -3.50 -15.72
CA ARG A 57 18.79 -2.59 -14.83
C ARG A 57 17.89 -1.48 -14.27
N THR A 58 16.70 -1.87 -13.85
CA THR A 58 15.66 -0.94 -13.36
C THR A 58 16.10 -0.28 -12.06
N LYS A 59 16.10 1.04 -12.04
CA LYS A 59 16.47 1.82 -10.85
C LYS A 59 15.38 1.67 -9.79
N THR A 60 15.78 1.21 -8.61
CA THR A 60 14.89 0.98 -7.47
C THR A 60 15.48 1.66 -6.24
N GLY A 61 14.68 2.34 -5.46
CA GLY A 61 15.11 3.04 -4.25
C GLY A 61 14.33 2.61 -3.02
N ILE A 62 15.04 2.38 -1.92
CA ILE A 62 14.45 2.23 -0.60
C ILE A 62 14.45 3.60 0.06
N VAL A 63 13.30 4.02 0.55
CA VAL A 63 13.11 5.27 1.30
C VAL A 63 12.67 4.93 2.72
N TYR A 64 13.30 5.51 3.73
CA TYR A 64 12.96 5.30 5.13
C TYR A 64 13.40 6.48 6.00
N MET A 65 12.78 6.63 7.18
CA MET A 65 13.18 7.62 8.19
C MET A 65 14.20 7.00 9.15
N LYS A 66 15.44 7.48 9.15
CA LYS A 66 16.56 6.89 9.91
C LYS A 66 16.31 6.86 11.42
N ASN A 67 15.62 7.85 11.95
CA ASN A 67 15.32 8.00 13.37
C ASN A 67 14.06 7.28 13.85
N ILE A 68 13.23 6.76 12.93
CA ILE A 68 11.93 6.15 13.25
C ILE A 68 11.87 4.69 12.78
N ALA A 69 12.39 4.40 11.58
CA ALA A 69 12.31 3.07 10.97
C ALA A 69 13.13 2.04 11.74
N SER A 70 12.58 0.84 11.89
CA SER A 70 13.30 -0.30 12.46
C SER A 70 14.44 -0.72 11.54
N LEU A 71 15.67 -0.72 12.05
CA LEU A 71 16.85 -1.17 11.31
C LEU A 71 16.73 -2.63 10.84
N ASN A 72 16.04 -3.48 11.62
CA ASN A 72 15.79 -4.86 11.23
C ASN A 72 14.93 -4.94 9.96
N THR A 73 13.87 -4.14 9.89
CA THR A 73 13.00 -4.06 8.70
C THR A 73 13.76 -3.52 7.50
N VAL A 74 14.52 -2.45 7.67
CA VAL A 74 15.34 -1.86 6.59
C VAL A 74 16.33 -2.89 6.06
N ASN A 75 17.06 -3.59 6.95
CA ASN A 75 18.05 -4.60 6.56
C ASN A 75 17.40 -5.82 5.90
N LYS A 76 16.22 -6.26 6.37
CA LYS A 76 15.45 -7.34 5.75
C LYS A 76 15.08 -6.97 4.30
N VAL A 77 14.51 -5.79 4.07
CA VAL A 77 14.16 -5.32 2.72
C VAL A 77 15.41 -5.22 1.83
N LYS A 78 16.50 -4.65 2.34
CA LYS A 78 17.77 -4.57 1.60
C LYS A 78 18.31 -5.94 1.21
N SER A 79 18.26 -6.91 2.13
CA SER A 79 18.75 -8.26 1.86
C SER A 79 17.92 -8.97 0.80
N ILE A 80 16.59 -8.81 0.85
CA ILE A 80 15.70 -9.37 -0.17
C ILE A 80 16.04 -8.77 -1.53
N LEU A 81 16.06 -7.43 -1.66
CA LEU A 81 16.32 -6.76 -2.94
C LEU A 81 17.71 -7.12 -3.52
N LYS A 82 18.75 -7.25 -2.69
CA LYS A 82 20.08 -7.63 -3.14
C LYS A 82 20.16 -9.10 -3.62
N ASN A 83 19.32 -9.97 -3.08
CA ASN A 83 19.32 -11.39 -3.40
C ASN A 83 18.39 -11.76 -4.56
N ILE A 84 17.57 -10.84 -5.03
CA ILE A 84 16.71 -11.05 -6.21
C ILE A 84 17.58 -11.27 -7.44
N LYS A 85 17.46 -12.47 -8.03
CA LYS A 85 18.13 -12.85 -9.28
C LYS A 85 17.08 -13.00 -10.37
N ILE A 86 16.76 -11.90 -11.04
CA ILE A 86 15.82 -11.86 -12.16
C ILE A 86 16.44 -11.12 -13.34
N ASP A 87 15.98 -11.45 -14.54
CA ASP A 87 16.52 -10.82 -15.75
C ASP A 87 15.97 -9.40 -15.93
N GLY A 88 14.73 -9.14 -15.50
CA GLY A 88 14.14 -7.80 -15.57
C GLY A 88 13.08 -7.53 -14.51
N VAL A 89 13.03 -6.26 -14.06
CA VAL A 89 11.94 -5.68 -13.27
C VAL A 89 11.24 -4.67 -14.16
N ILE A 90 10.01 -4.95 -14.54
CA ILE A 90 9.24 -4.09 -15.45
C ILE A 90 8.36 -3.15 -14.64
N ASP A 91 7.78 -3.64 -13.53
CA ASP A 91 6.88 -2.89 -12.67
C ASP A 91 7.05 -3.26 -11.19
N SER A 92 6.58 -2.38 -10.30
CA SER A 92 6.58 -2.57 -8.85
C SER A 92 5.82 -3.83 -8.41
N GLY A 93 4.75 -4.20 -9.13
CA GLY A 93 3.98 -5.42 -8.87
C GLY A 93 4.82 -6.69 -8.88
N MET A 94 5.84 -6.76 -9.74
CA MET A 94 6.78 -7.88 -9.76
C MET A 94 7.59 -7.98 -8.47
N LEU A 95 8.05 -6.83 -7.93
CA LEU A 95 8.81 -6.81 -6.69
C LEU A 95 7.96 -7.12 -5.46
N LYS A 96 6.66 -6.81 -5.51
CA LYS A 96 5.74 -7.09 -4.41
C LYS A 96 5.79 -8.56 -4.02
N SER A 97 5.73 -9.48 -4.99
CA SER A 97 5.75 -10.93 -4.73
C SER A 97 7.04 -11.46 -4.09
N TYR A 98 8.16 -10.76 -4.29
CA TYR A 98 9.43 -11.11 -3.63
C TYR A 98 9.57 -10.52 -2.23
N LEU A 99 8.83 -9.45 -1.95
CA LEU A 99 8.85 -8.75 -0.66
C LEU A 99 7.81 -9.30 0.30
N GLU A 100 6.75 -9.91 -0.22
CA GLU A 100 5.74 -10.58 0.60
C GLU A 100 6.36 -11.78 1.31
N ASP A 101 6.19 -11.83 2.63
CA ASP A 101 6.62 -12.97 3.42
C ASP A 101 5.81 -14.21 3.08
N ASP A 102 6.50 -15.35 3.06
CA ASP A 102 6.06 -16.63 2.54
C ASP A 102 4.63 -17.06 2.88
N LYS A 103 4.00 -17.54 1.83
CA LYS A 103 3.11 -18.71 1.63
C LYS A 103 2.01 -19.04 2.66
N ASN A 104 2.08 -18.54 3.88
CA ASN A 104 1.10 -18.82 4.93
C ASN A 104 0.38 -17.56 5.45
N PHE A 105 0.61 -16.40 4.89
CA PHE A 105 -0.06 -15.18 5.29
C PHE A 105 -1.36 -15.01 4.52
N LEU A 106 -2.47 -15.03 5.23
CA LEU A 106 -3.80 -14.76 4.67
C LEU A 106 -3.93 -13.32 4.16
N PHE A 107 -3.11 -12.42 4.67
CA PHE A 107 -3.14 -10.99 4.32
C PHE A 107 -1.79 -10.54 3.73
N PRO A 108 -1.80 -9.68 2.69
CA PRO A 108 -0.58 -9.16 2.10
C PRO A 108 0.19 -8.30 3.09
N THR A 109 1.51 -8.48 3.13
CA THR A 109 2.43 -7.73 4.00
C THR A 109 3.06 -6.51 3.30
N VAL A 110 2.72 -6.31 2.04
CA VAL A 110 3.16 -5.18 1.22
C VAL A 110 1.96 -4.47 0.62
N LEU A 111 1.84 -3.18 0.92
CA LEU A 111 0.82 -2.30 0.37
C LEU A 111 1.37 -1.58 -0.85
N MET A 112 0.55 -1.42 -1.90
CA MET A 112 0.86 -0.60 -3.08
C MET A 112 0.01 0.65 -3.04
N THR A 113 0.60 1.80 -3.39
CA THR A 113 -0.13 3.08 -3.49
C THR A 113 0.46 3.98 -4.56
N GLU A 114 -0.41 4.71 -5.25
CA GLU A 114 -0.01 5.78 -6.18
C GLU A 114 0.07 7.16 -5.49
N ARG A 115 -0.22 7.22 -4.17
CA ARG A 115 -0.37 8.47 -3.44
C ARG A 115 0.86 8.85 -2.62
N PRO A 116 1.48 10.02 -2.90
CA PRO A 116 2.63 10.51 -2.15
C PRO A 116 2.32 10.89 -0.70
N ASP A 117 1.08 11.30 -0.37
CA ASP A 117 0.67 11.60 1.01
C ASP A 117 0.62 10.34 1.87
N ARG A 118 0.09 9.22 1.34
CA ARG A 118 0.06 7.92 2.02
C ARG A 118 1.46 7.38 2.28
N VAL A 119 2.37 7.51 1.30
CA VAL A 119 3.78 7.13 1.46
C VAL A 119 4.45 7.98 2.54
N SER A 120 4.21 9.29 2.55
CA SER A 120 4.79 10.18 3.55
C SER A 120 4.33 9.84 4.96
N GLN A 121 3.05 9.51 5.13
CA GLN A 121 2.51 9.06 6.41
C GLN A 121 3.14 7.74 6.86
N ALA A 122 3.23 6.75 5.98
CA ALA A 122 3.86 5.46 6.27
C ALA A 122 5.32 5.61 6.71
N LEU A 123 6.06 6.53 6.09
CA LEU A 123 7.44 6.85 6.49
C LEU A 123 7.51 7.44 7.90
N LEU A 124 6.57 8.30 8.29
CA LEU A 124 6.46 8.84 9.65
C LEU A 124 6.03 7.80 10.68
N GLU A 125 5.34 6.74 10.25
CA GLU A 125 5.01 5.57 11.08
C GLU A 125 6.17 4.56 11.19
N GLY A 126 7.31 4.84 10.55
CA GLY A 126 8.50 3.99 10.62
C GLY A 126 8.52 2.84 9.61
N LYS A 127 7.62 2.84 8.64
CA LYS A 127 7.60 1.87 7.54
C LYS A 127 8.68 2.20 6.51
N VAL A 128 8.99 1.23 5.68
CA VAL A 128 9.95 1.33 4.56
C VAL A 128 9.18 1.38 3.26
N CYS A 129 9.54 2.33 2.41
CA CYS A 129 8.91 2.50 1.11
C CYS A 129 9.90 2.16 -0.01
N ILE A 130 9.44 1.49 -1.07
CA ILE A 130 10.25 1.12 -2.21
C ILE A 130 9.66 1.79 -3.46
N VAL A 131 10.46 2.64 -4.08
CA VAL A 131 10.16 3.34 -5.33
C VAL A 131 10.84 2.60 -6.47
N VAL A 132 10.11 2.29 -7.52
CA VAL A 132 10.60 1.56 -8.70
C VAL A 132 10.44 2.46 -9.92
N ASP A 133 11.48 2.52 -10.74
CA ASP A 133 11.42 3.24 -12.01
C ASP A 133 10.45 2.54 -12.96
N ASN A 134 9.81 3.30 -13.83
CA ASN A 134 8.78 2.86 -14.76
C ASN A 134 7.47 2.37 -14.08
N SER A 135 7.27 2.68 -12.80
CA SER A 135 6.04 2.34 -12.09
C SER A 135 5.45 3.53 -11.34
N PRO A 136 4.14 3.80 -11.50
CA PRO A 136 3.45 4.84 -10.74
C PRO A 136 3.09 4.40 -9.32
N TYR A 137 3.44 3.18 -8.93
CA TYR A 137 3.14 2.66 -7.60
C TYR A 137 4.38 2.55 -6.74
N VAL A 138 4.24 2.97 -5.49
CA VAL A 138 5.24 2.80 -4.43
C VAL A 138 4.79 1.68 -3.51
N LEU A 139 5.73 0.78 -3.16
CA LEU A 139 5.48 -0.30 -2.23
C LEU A 139 5.79 0.15 -0.80
N ILE A 140 4.94 -0.22 0.15
CA ILE A 140 5.08 0.09 1.57
C ILE A 140 5.15 -1.22 2.35
N THR A 141 6.18 -1.39 3.18
CA THR A 141 6.38 -2.58 4.01
C THR A 141 7.01 -2.22 5.36
N PRO A 142 6.69 -2.91 6.46
CA PRO A 142 5.65 -3.91 6.60
C PRO A 142 4.26 -3.28 6.56
N SER A 143 3.30 -4.01 6.01
CA SER A 143 1.89 -3.65 6.04
C SER A 143 1.12 -4.66 6.88
N PHE A 144 0.16 -4.16 7.65
CA PHE A 144 -0.69 -4.95 8.51
C PHE A 144 -2.11 -4.94 7.97
N PHE A 145 -2.91 -5.94 8.33
CA PHE A 145 -4.32 -6.00 7.93
C PHE A 145 -5.08 -4.69 8.17
N ILE A 146 -4.83 -4.03 9.29
CA ILE A 146 -5.48 -2.76 9.64
C ILE A 146 -5.17 -1.63 8.63
N ASP A 147 -4.01 -1.67 7.97
CA ASP A 147 -3.62 -0.66 6.97
C ASP A 147 -4.51 -0.69 5.72
N PHE A 148 -5.11 -1.85 5.42
CA PHE A 148 -6.06 -2.01 4.31
C PHE A 148 -7.46 -1.49 4.66
N LEU A 149 -7.77 -1.36 5.95
CA LEU A 149 -8.99 -0.73 6.43
C LEU A 149 -8.89 0.79 6.56
N HIS A 150 -7.68 1.34 6.47
CA HIS A 150 -7.47 2.79 6.48
C HIS A 150 -7.64 3.38 5.08
N THR A 151 -8.41 4.46 4.99
CA THR A 151 -8.51 5.26 3.78
C THR A 151 -7.68 6.53 3.90
N PRO A 152 -7.17 7.09 2.79
CA PRO A 152 -6.45 8.36 2.81
C PRO A 152 -7.26 9.52 3.41
N ASP A 153 -8.57 9.50 3.26
CA ASP A 153 -9.47 10.52 3.81
C ASP A 153 -9.47 10.55 5.37
N ASP A 154 -9.10 9.44 6.02
CA ASP A 154 -9.04 9.35 7.47
C ASP A 154 -8.03 10.36 8.07
N TYR A 155 -6.96 10.71 7.34
CA TYR A 155 -5.94 11.65 7.82
C TYR A 155 -6.37 13.12 7.79
N TYR A 156 -7.45 13.43 7.07
CA TYR A 156 -7.96 14.79 6.88
C TYR A 156 -9.18 15.12 7.75
N GLN A 157 -9.61 14.19 8.61
CA GLN A 157 -10.78 14.35 9.47
C GLN A 157 -10.38 14.45 10.95
N LYS A 158 -11.33 14.91 11.80
CA LYS A 158 -11.12 14.93 13.26
C LYS A 158 -10.97 13.50 13.80
N ALA A 159 -10.01 13.31 14.71
CA ALA A 159 -9.66 12.00 15.27
C ALA A 159 -10.86 11.19 15.80
N ILE A 160 -11.84 11.85 16.45
CA ILE A 160 -13.04 11.20 16.99
C ILE A 160 -13.89 10.60 15.87
N ASN A 161 -14.13 11.37 14.79
CA ASN A 161 -14.93 10.89 13.65
C ASN A 161 -14.24 9.74 12.93
N VAL A 162 -12.92 9.84 12.76
CA VAL A 162 -12.10 8.81 12.13
C VAL A 162 -12.15 7.51 12.93
N SER A 163 -11.99 7.58 14.25
CA SER A 163 -12.06 6.40 15.12
C SER A 163 -13.43 5.71 15.01
N PHE A 164 -14.51 6.48 15.00
CA PHE A 164 -15.86 5.94 14.85
C PHE A 164 -16.05 5.25 13.49
N ILE A 165 -15.63 5.90 12.40
CA ILE A 165 -15.72 5.32 11.04
C ILE A 165 -14.88 4.04 10.93
N ARG A 166 -13.69 3.99 11.54
CA ARG A 166 -12.84 2.77 11.55
C ARG A 166 -13.52 1.62 12.27
N VAL A 167 -14.17 1.87 13.41
CA VAL A 167 -14.94 0.85 14.13
C VAL A 167 -16.11 0.35 13.30
N ILE A 168 -16.88 1.24 12.66
CA ILE A 168 -17.98 0.84 11.77
C ILE A 168 -17.46 -0.02 10.61
N ARG A 169 -16.35 0.36 10.00
CA ARG A 169 -15.74 -0.39 8.88
C ARG A 169 -15.30 -1.79 9.32
N LEU A 170 -14.70 -1.90 10.51
CA LEU A 170 -14.33 -3.20 11.10
C LEU A 170 -15.57 -4.06 11.37
N LEU A 171 -16.60 -3.49 11.96
CA LEU A 171 -17.88 -4.20 12.21
C LEU A 171 -18.54 -4.66 10.90
N ALA A 172 -18.59 -3.78 9.89
CA ALA A 172 -19.12 -4.14 8.58
C ALA A 172 -18.34 -5.29 7.93
N PHE A 173 -17.01 -5.29 8.06
CA PHE A 173 -16.16 -6.39 7.59
C PHE A 173 -16.48 -7.71 8.29
N ILE A 174 -16.59 -7.70 9.63
CA ILE A 174 -16.97 -8.88 10.43
C ILE A 174 -18.35 -9.40 10.01
N ILE A 175 -19.35 -8.52 9.94
CA ILE A 175 -20.71 -8.88 9.52
C ILE A 175 -20.68 -9.50 8.11
N SER A 176 -19.95 -8.91 7.18
CA SER A 176 -19.83 -9.40 5.80
C SER A 176 -19.30 -10.84 5.73
N ILE A 177 -18.34 -11.19 6.58
CA ILE A 177 -17.78 -12.56 6.64
C ILE A 177 -18.79 -13.55 7.23
N PHE A 178 -19.49 -13.16 8.30
CA PHE A 178 -20.39 -14.07 9.01
C PHE A 178 -21.75 -14.22 8.35
N THR A 179 -22.22 -13.22 7.59
CA THR A 179 -23.56 -13.23 6.98
C THR A 179 -23.83 -14.45 6.11
N PRO A 180 -22.94 -14.88 5.19
CA PRO A 180 -23.20 -16.08 4.37
C PRO A 180 -23.29 -17.36 5.23
N ALA A 181 -22.42 -17.49 6.25
CA ALA A 181 -22.40 -18.64 7.14
C ALA A 181 -23.68 -18.71 8.00
N ILE A 182 -24.11 -17.57 8.54
CA ILE A 182 -25.36 -17.47 9.30
C ILE A 182 -26.56 -17.77 8.42
N TYR A 183 -26.59 -17.24 7.19
CA TYR A 183 -27.66 -17.52 6.24
C TYR A 183 -27.79 -19.03 5.96
N ILE A 184 -26.68 -19.70 5.65
CA ILE A 184 -26.68 -21.16 5.42
C ILE A 184 -27.13 -21.92 6.67
N ALA A 185 -26.64 -21.54 7.86
CA ALA A 185 -27.03 -22.19 9.12
C ALA A 185 -28.54 -22.05 9.40
N LEU A 186 -29.09 -20.86 9.17
CA LEU A 186 -30.53 -20.60 9.36
C LEU A 186 -31.40 -21.36 8.37
N THR A 187 -31.00 -21.43 7.09
CA THR A 187 -31.76 -22.13 6.05
C THR A 187 -31.71 -23.63 6.19
N THR A 188 -30.62 -24.18 6.73
CA THR A 188 -30.48 -25.65 6.87
C THR A 188 -30.93 -26.18 8.22
N HIS A 189 -30.73 -25.45 9.32
CA HIS A 189 -30.98 -25.95 10.65
C HIS A 189 -32.20 -25.34 11.35
N ASN A 190 -32.62 -24.13 11.00
CA ASN A 190 -33.69 -23.39 11.70
C ASN A 190 -34.58 -22.66 10.69
N GLN A 191 -35.27 -23.43 9.84
CA GLN A 191 -36.18 -22.86 8.84
C GLN A 191 -37.35 -22.08 9.48
N GLU A 192 -37.75 -22.44 10.70
CA GLU A 192 -38.83 -21.76 11.44
C GLU A 192 -38.45 -20.33 11.89
N ALA A 193 -37.16 -19.99 11.96
CA ALA A 193 -36.69 -18.67 12.34
C ALA A 193 -36.72 -17.65 11.18
N LEU A 194 -36.95 -18.11 9.96
CA LEU A 194 -37.00 -17.26 8.78
C LEU A 194 -38.45 -16.90 8.44
N PRO A 195 -38.76 -15.63 8.14
CA PRO A 195 -40.07 -15.25 7.61
C PRO A 195 -40.35 -16.03 6.32
N LEU A 196 -41.55 -16.57 6.15
CA LEU A 196 -42.00 -17.34 5.00
C LEU A 196 -41.72 -16.69 3.63
N SER A 197 -41.63 -15.37 3.59
CA SER A 197 -41.30 -14.60 2.39
C SER A 197 -39.87 -14.81 1.88
N PHE A 198 -38.94 -15.27 2.71
CA PHE A 198 -37.56 -15.58 2.32
C PHE A 198 -37.36 -17.03 1.85
N LEU A 199 -38.33 -17.91 2.14
CA LEU A 199 -38.30 -19.33 1.75
C LEU A 199 -39.00 -19.59 0.41
N LEU A 200 -39.76 -18.62 -0.11
CA LEU A 200 -40.59 -18.75 -1.33
C LEU A 200 -39.97 -18.12 -2.57
N ASN A 201 -38.76 -17.55 -2.49
CA ASN A 201 -37.94 -17.08 -3.60
C ASN A 201 -36.65 -17.90 -3.71
#